data_61d6e9a201397a1a0186d8832096aefd
#
_entry.id   61d6e9a201397a1a0186d8832096aefd
#
_cell.length_a   1.000
_cell.length_b   1.000
_cell.length_c   1.000
_cell.angle_alpha   90.00
_cell.angle_beta   90.00
_cell.angle_gamma   90.00
#
_symmetry.space_group_name_H-M   'P 1'
#
loop_
_entity.id
_entity.type
_entity.pdbx_description
1 polymer ?
#
loop_
_entity_poly.entity_id
_entity_poly.type
_entity_poly.pdbx_seq_one_letter_code
_entity_poly.pdbx_strand_id
1 'polypeptide(L)'
;MHRANRWLWLALVIALPAPGQQPFAWKDAGNGRMELSERGKPVLAYNYGVQLKEGAPEDRKRCCYIFPLLTPAGVSILDDFPKDHFHHHGLFWAWPVVETGGKSYDLWETGTAKLRSAKTPVAGAAAGEARLQAANFWQADGRDIVRESLRLVVFPARDSAREMDVELTWEALGAPVTLRGARDQSKSYGGFCARFAPRENTVLRADGEVLSKDEDLTPRRWAELEAVYGGKRAVLRITPDPADFGAPYQWCLRNYGFVAASFPGKTPSSDGFTLEPGKPLDLKFRVRVGDAR
;
A
#
# COMPACT_ATOMS: atom_id res chain seq x y z
N MET A 1 -11.28 -40.54 59.17
CA MET A 1 -10.35 -40.34 57.99
C MET A 1 -10.95 -39.29 57.07
N HIS A 2 -10.56 -38.00 57.24
CA HIS A 2 -11.04 -36.91 56.44
C HIS A 2 -9.93 -36.52 55.43
N ARG A 3 -10.19 -36.71 54.14
CA ARG A 3 -9.30 -36.24 53.06
C ARG A 3 -9.68 -34.77 52.76
N ALA A 4 -8.77 -33.86 53.03
CA ALA A 4 -8.88 -32.46 52.65
C ALA A 4 -8.49 -32.30 51.19
N ASN A 5 -9.42 -31.88 50.34
CA ASN A 5 -9.16 -31.47 48.96
C ASN A 5 -8.51 -30.08 48.95
N ARG A 6 -7.23 -30.01 48.58
CA ARG A 6 -6.53 -28.73 48.32
C ARG A 6 -6.78 -28.33 46.89
N TRP A 7 -7.63 -27.34 46.67
CA TRP A 7 -7.75 -26.65 45.36
C TRP A 7 -6.57 -25.69 45.20
N LEU A 8 -5.68 -26.00 44.26
CA LEU A 8 -4.65 -25.06 43.80
C LEU A 8 -5.31 -24.04 42.84
N TRP A 9 -5.47 -22.82 43.32
CA TRP A 9 -5.79 -21.69 42.44
C TRP A 9 -4.51 -21.27 41.67
N LEU A 10 -4.42 -21.57 40.37
CA LEU A 10 -3.43 -20.95 39.49
C LEU A 10 -3.84 -19.50 39.27
N ALA A 11 -3.17 -18.56 39.90
CA ALA A 11 -3.32 -17.15 39.64
C ALA A 11 -2.69 -16.87 38.26
N LEU A 12 -3.54 -16.61 37.27
CA LEU A 12 -3.10 -16.11 35.95
C LEU A 12 -2.61 -14.67 36.16
N VAL A 13 -1.30 -14.49 36.27
CA VAL A 13 -0.68 -13.16 36.30
C VAL A 13 -0.73 -12.58 34.89
N ILE A 14 -1.75 -11.78 34.59
CA ILE A 14 -1.79 -10.93 33.41
C ILE A 14 -0.78 -9.81 33.68
N ALA A 15 0.41 -9.91 33.09
CA ALA A 15 1.38 -8.84 33.12
C ALA A 15 0.81 -7.64 32.35
N LEU A 16 0.35 -6.61 33.06
CA LEU A 16 0.03 -5.32 32.45
C LEU A 16 1.34 -4.70 31.96
N PRO A 17 1.37 -4.11 30.75
CA PRO A 17 2.56 -3.44 30.26
C PRO A 17 2.93 -2.30 31.21
N ALA A 18 4.22 -2.15 31.49
CA ALA A 18 4.74 -1.09 32.35
C ALA A 18 4.28 0.29 31.85
N PRO A 19 3.92 1.24 32.73
CA PRO A 19 3.56 2.60 32.32
C PRO A 19 4.74 3.25 31.62
N GLY A 20 4.57 3.58 30.30
CA GLY A 20 5.57 4.29 29.51
C GLY A 20 6.08 3.57 28.26
N GLN A 21 5.82 2.28 28.07
CA GLN A 21 6.27 1.58 26.88
C GLN A 21 5.34 1.89 25.68
N GLN A 22 5.87 2.60 24.70
CA GLN A 22 5.14 2.91 23.46
C GLN A 22 4.73 1.59 22.78
N PRO A 23 3.44 1.43 22.36
CA PRO A 23 3.01 0.18 21.72
C PRO A 23 3.69 -0.05 20.37
N PHE A 24 4.10 1.02 19.69
CA PHE A 24 4.75 0.99 18.39
C PHE A 24 6.25 1.26 18.49
N ALA A 25 7.03 0.59 17.66
CA ALA A 25 8.45 0.84 17.48
C ALA A 25 8.83 0.81 15.99
N TRP A 26 9.47 1.88 15.52
CA TRP A 26 10.13 1.91 14.22
C TRP A 26 11.59 1.50 14.36
N LYS A 27 12.07 0.77 13.36
CA LYS A 27 13.46 0.36 13.23
C LYS A 27 13.89 0.53 11.78
N ASP A 28 15.00 1.23 11.54
CA ASP A 28 15.71 1.13 10.26
C ASP A 28 16.46 -0.22 10.27
N ALA A 29 16.03 -1.12 9.41
CA ALA A 29 16.61 -2.46 9.29
C ALA A 29 17.93 -2.45 8.49
N GLY A 30 18.36 -1.29 7.99
CA GLY A 30 19.37 -1.18 6.94
C GLY A 30 18.78 -1.57 5.58
N ASN A 31 19.59 -1.76 4.58
CA ASN A 31 19.18 -2.15 3.22
C ASN A 31 17.96 -1.39 2.65
N GLY A 32 17.70 -0.17 3.13
CA GLY A 32 16.62 0.69 2.64
C GLY A 32 15.23 0.31 3.14
N ARG A 33 15.09 -0.22 4.37
CA ARG A 33 13.80 -0.63 4.96
C ARG A 33 13.56 -0.03 6.33
N MET A 34 12.41 0.62 6.50
CA MET A 34 11.88 1.06 7.79
C MET A 34 10.78 0.09 8.24
N GLU A 35 11.03 -0.65 9.31
CA GLU A 35 10.14 -1.68 9.85
C GLU A 35 9.36 -1.15 11.06
N LEU A 36 8.04 -1.36 11.06
CA LEU A 36 7.14 -1.05 12.17
C LEU A 36 6.76 -2.34 12.89
N SER A 37 6.85 -2.30 14.21
CA SER A 37 6.27 -3.30 15.09
C SER A 37 5.26 -2.68 16.07
N GLU A 38 4.26 -3.46 16.50
CA GLU A 38 3.37 -3.15 17.61
C GLU A 38 3.52 -4.20 18.69
N ARG A 39 3.93 -3.78 19.91
CA ARG A 39 4.18 -4.69 21.06
C ARG A 39 5.11 -5.86 20.68
N GLY A 40 6.14 -5.55 19.89
CA GLY A 40 7.13 -6.51 19.41
C GLY A 40 6.68 -7.40 18.23
N LYS A 41 5.43 -7.30 17.76
CA LYS A 41 4.93 -8.03 16.60
C LYS A 41 5.10 -7.19 15.33
N PRO A 42 5.62 -7.76 14.23
CA PRO A 42 5.74 -7.06 12.96
C PRO A 42 4.37 -6.57 12.44
N VAL A 43 4.35 -5.38 11.87
CA VAL A 43 3.17 -4.74 11.28
C VAL A 43 3.33 -4.53 9.79
N LEU A 44 4.35 -3.79 9.42
CA LEU A 44 4.67 -3.49 8.01
C LEU A 44 6.12 -3.06 7.87
N ALA A 45 6.59 -3.00 6.63
CA ALA A 45 7.80 -2.25 6.31
C ALA A 45 7.56 -1.30 5.13
N TYR A 46 8.18 -0.12 5.17
CA TYR A 46 8.31 0.79 4.05
C TYR A 46 9.69 0.62 3.43
N ASN A 47 9.72 0.21 2.17
CA ASN A 47 10.93 -0.02 1.40
C ASN A 47 11.34 1.30 0.72
N TYR A 48 12.15 2.12 1.40
CA TYR A 48 12.62 3.40 0.87
C TYR A 48 13.85 3.25 -0.02
N GLY A 49 14.66 2.21 0.16
CA GLY A 49 15.77 1.85 -0.71
C GLY A 49 15.35 0.88 -1.80
N VAL A 50 16.20 0.77 -2.81
CA VAL A 50 15.97 -0.13 -3.95
C VAL A 50 15.98 -1.58 -3.50
N GLN A 51 14.92 -2.30 -3.83
CA GLN A 51 14.76 -3.72 -3.60
C GLN A 51 14.77 -4.46 -4.94
N LEU A 52 15.23 -5.71 -4.90
CA LEU A 52 15.11 -6.69 -5.97
C LEU A 52 15.01 -8.06 -5.33
N LYS A 53 13.97 -8.81 -5.66
CA LYS A 53 13.81 -10.19 -5.21
C LYS A 53 14.67 -11.12 -6.06
N GLU A 54 15.28 -12.12 -5.45
CA GLU A 54 16.02 -13.17 -6.17
C GLU A 54 15.16 -13.81 -7.27
N GLY A 55 15.73 -13.89 -8.47
CA GLY A 55 15.05 -14.40 -9.66
C GLY A 55 14.17 -13.41 -10.40
N ALA A 56 14.02 -12.16 -9.90
CA ALA A 56 13.39 -11.11 -10.66
C ALA A 56 14.38 -10.43 -11.62
N PRO A 57 13.95 -9.97 -12.81
CA PRO A 57 14.79 -9.24 -13.74
C PRO A 57 15.37 -7.96 -13.13
N GLU A 58 16.63 -7.64 -13.46
CA GLU A 58 17.35 -6.49 -12.94
C GLU A 58 16.67 -5.13 -13.21
N ASP A 59 15.94 -5.02 -14.31
CA ASP A 59 15.19 -3.83 -14.69
C ASP A 59 13.90 -3.63 -13.87
N ARG A 60 13.51 -4.59 -13.03
CA ARG A 60 12.34 -4.54 -12.15
C ARG A 60 12.65 -3.98 -10.76
N LYS A 61 13.88 -3.54 -10.50
CA LYS A 61 14.26 -2.87 -9.24
C LYS A 61 13.28 -1.76 -8.87
N ARG A 62 12.82 -1.77 -7.59
CA ARG A 62 11.83 -0.79 -7.11
C ARG A 62 12.14 -0.33 -5.70
N CYS A 63 11.78 0.92 -5.40
CA CYS A 63 11.70 1.46 -4.04
C CYS A 63 10.37 2.19 -3.82
N CYS A 64 10.19 2.77 -2.64
CA CYS A 64 9.08 3.65 -2.29
C CYS A 64 7.72 2.93 -2.34
N TYR A 65 7.61 1.81 -1.59
CA TYR A 65 6.37 1.03 -1.46
C TYR A 65 6.31 0.33 -0.09
N ILE A 66 5.13 -0.16 0.30
CA ILE A 66 4.90 -0.84 1.58
C ILE A 66 4.85 -2.35 1.35
N PHE A 67 5.82 -3.08 1.93
CA PHE A 67 5.85 -4.54 1.95
C PHE A 67 6.90 -5.04 2.97
N PRO A 68 6.57 -6.05 3.81
CA PRO A 68 5.27 -6.70 3.94
C PRO A 68 4.22 -5.81 4.64
N LEU A 69 2.97 -6.25 4.65
CA LEU A 69 1.89 -5.76 5.50
C LEU A 69 1.22 -6.98 6.14
N LEU A 70 1.12 -6.97 7.47
CA LEU A 70 0.62 -8.10 8.23
C LEU A 70 -0.68 -7.76 8.96
N THR A 71 -1.58 -8.73 9.06
CA THR A 71 -2.75 -8.65 9.93
C THR A 71 -2.32 -8.68 11.41
N PRO A 72 -3.20 -8.32 12.37
CA PRO A 72 -2.90 -8.45 13.79
C PRO A 72 -2.51 -9.87 14.24
N ALA A 73 -3.01 -10.93 13.57
CA ALA A 73 -2.60 -12.32 13.81
C ALA A 73 -1.28 -12.71 13.10
N GLY A 74 -0.64 -11.77 12.40
CA GLY A 74 0.66 -11.99 11.74
C GLY A 74 0.57 -12.66 10.37
N VAL A 75 -0.57 -12.61 9.69
CA VAL A 75 -0.72 -13.12 8.32
C VAL A 75 -0.18 -12.06 7.36
N SER A 76 0.83 -12.41 6.54
CA SER A 76 1.30 -11.56 5.43
C SER A 76 0.38 -11.74 4.23
N ILE A 77 -0.33 -10.67 3.84
CA ILE A 77 -1.39 -10.75 2.83
C ILE A 77 -0.99 -10.20 1.46
N LEU A 78 0.16 -9.56 1.38
CA LEU A 78 0.65 -8.96 0.14
C LEU A 78 1.79 -9.79 -0.45
N ASP A 79 2.03 -9.65 -1.75
CA ASP A 79 3.15 -10.22 -2.50
C ASP A 79 4.08 -9.13 -3.02
N ASP A 80 5.31 -9.50 -3.31
CA ASP A 80 6.33 -8.62 -3.87
C ASP A 80 7.12 -9.34 -4.94
N PHE A 81 7.26 -8.73 -6.10
CA PHE A 81 7.87 -9.33 -7.30
C PHE A 81 7.28 -10.71 -7.62
N PRO A 82 5.95 -10.87 -7.76
CA PRO A 82 5.36 -12.15 -8.15
C PRO A 82 5.81 -12.54 -9.56
N LYS A 83 6.02 -13.83 -9.80
CA LYS A 83 6.57 -14.34 -11.07
C LYS A 83 5.72 -14.03 -12.30
N ASP A 84 4.41 -13.86 -12.11
CA ASP A 84 3.47 -13.51 -13.19
C ASP A 84 3.50 -12.00 -13.53
N HIS A 85 3.93 -11.14 -12.58
CA HIS A 85 3.98 -9.68 -12.74
C HIS A 85 5.10 -9.10 -11.86
N PHE A 86 6.35 -9.24 -12.25
CA PHE A 86 7.50 -8.76 -11.47
C PHE A 86 7.47 -7.26 -11.13
N HIS A 87 6.65 -6.48 -11.82
CA HIS A 87 6.44 -5.05 -11.56
C HIS A 87 5.33 -4.76 -10.54
N HIS A 88 4.68 -5.77 -9.95
CA HIS A 88 3.76 -5.60 -8.85
C HIS A 88 4.47 -5.72 -7.50
N HIS A 89 4.07 -4.86 -6.56
CA HIS A 89 4.63 -4.80 -5.21
C HIS A 89 3.51 -4.71 -4.17
N GLY A 90 3.80 -4.90 -2.91
CA GLY A 90 2.81 -4.87 -1.83
C GLY A 90 1.70 -3.82 -1.98
N LEU A 91 1.75 -2.71 -1.23
CA LEU A 91 1.00 -1.50 -1.53
C LEU A 91 1.94 -0.53 -2.25
N PHE A 92 1.59 -0.14 -3.46
CA PHE A 92 2.41 0.71 -4.30
C PHE A 92 1.54 1.65 -5.15
N TRP A 93 2.17 2.65 -5.74
CA TRP A 93 1.52 3.57 -6.67
C TRP A 93 2.41 3.81 -7.88
N ALA A 94 1.82 3.78 -9.03
CA ALA A 94 2.53 3.87 -10.31
C ALA A 94 1.58 4.21 -11.46
N TRP A 95 2.16 4.69 -12.54
CA TRP A 95 1.44 5.00 -13.78
C TRP A 95 2.18 4.43 -14.99
N PRO A 96 1.46 3.75 -15.89
CA PRO A 96 2.06 3.22 -17.13
C PRO A 96 2.40 4.32 -18.14
N VAL A 97 1.79 5.52 -17.98
CA VAL A 97 2.06 6.66 -18.86
C VAL A 97 2.31 7.90 -18.02
N VAL A 98 3.53 8.43 -18.12
CA VAL A 98 3.99 9.67 -17.49
C VAL A 98 4.58 10.53 -18.61
N GLU A 99 3.92 11.64 -18.96
CA GLU A 99 4.32 12.46 -20.10
C GLU A 99 4.85 13.82 -19.64
N THR A 100 6.03 14.20 -20.11
CA THR A 100 6.62 15.52 -19.86
C THR A 100 7.63 15.87 -20.95
N GLY A 101 7.73 17.16 -21.31
CA GLY A 101 8.67 17.63 -22.31
C GLY A 101 8.52 16.96 -23.67
N GLY A 102 7.32 16.58 -24.08
CA GLY A 102 7.04 15.90 -25.34
C GLY A 102 7.45 14.42 -25.39
N LYS A 103 7.86 13.83 -24.26
CA LYS A 103 8.23 12.41 -24.13
C LYS A 103 7.27 11.67 -23.22
N SER A 104 7.13 10.37 -23.44
CA SER A 104 6.34 9.46 -22.61
C SER A 104 7.24 8.45 -21.92
N TYR A 105 7.02 8.24 -20.64
CA TYR A 105 7.77 7.35 -19.76
C TYR A 105 6.85 6.37 -19.08
N ASP A 106 7.39 5.24 -18.63
CA ASP A 106 6.69 4.19 -17.90
C ASP A 106 7.26 4.08 -16.50
N LEU A 107 6.43 4.41 -15.49
CA LEU A 107 6.72 4.24 -14.06
C LEU A 107 6.14 2.93 -13.53
N TRP A 108 5.24 2.30 -14.27
CA TRP A 108 4.58 1.06 -13.88
C TRP A 108 5.53 -0.12 -13.92
N GLU A 109 6.14 -0.34 -15.09
CA GLU A 109 7.13 -1.38 -15.27
C GLU A 109 8.56 -0.94 -14.92
N THR A 110 8.74 0.31 -14.47
CA THR A 110 10.03 0.93 -14.13
C THR A 110 11.06 0.94 -15.27
N GLY A 111 10.57 0.84 -16.52
CA GLY A 111 11.41 0.77 -17.69
C GLY A 111 12.13 2.09 -17.99
N THR A 112 11.38 3.18 -18.11
CA THR A 112 11.90 4.50 -18.52
C THR A 112 11.79 5.58 -17.46
N ALA A 113 10.93 5.39 -16.44
CA ALA A 113 10.91 6.21 -15.26
C ALA A 113 11.12 5.36 -13.99
N LYS A 114 11.77 5.94 -12.97
CA LYS A 114 12.12 5.24 -11.71
C LYS A 114 11.83 6.13 -10.52
N LEU A 115 11.50 5.49 -9.38
CA LEU A 115 11.48 6.17 -8.09
C LEU A 115 12.87 6.12 -7.44
N ARG A 116 13.17 7.15 -6.68
CA ARG A 116 14.27 7.16 -5.71
C ARG A 116 13.83 7.84 -4.43
N SER A 117 14.31 7.38 -3.29
CA SER A 117 14.15 8.10 -2.03
C SER A 117 15.13 9.28 -1.97
N ALA A 118 14.69 10.39 -1.42
CA ALA A 118 15.56 11.55 -1.19
C ALA A 118 16.55 11.30 -0.04
N LYS A 119 16.06 10.62 1.01
CA LYS A 119 16.83 10.31 2.24
C LYS A 119 16.05 9.26 3.05
N THR A 120 16.68 8.75 4.09
CA THR A 120 16.01 7.91 5.10
C THR A 120 14.75 8.60 5.62
N PRO A 121 13.59 7.91 5.65
CA PRO A 121 12.34 8.46 6.16
C PRO A 121 12.44 8.91 7.62
N VAL A 122 11.67 9.92 7.98
CA VAL A 122 11.50 10.33 9.36
C VAL A 122 10.34 9.55 9.97
N ALA A 123 10.58 8.86 11.06
CA ALA A 123 9.58 8.03 11.71
C ALA A 123 9.47 8.36 13.21
N GLY A 124 8.27 8.20 13.75
CA GLY A 124 7.96 8.44 15.16
C GLY A 124 6.79 7.59 15.62
N ALA A 125 6.69 7.36 16.93
CA ALA A 125 5.61 6.61 17.52
C ALA A 125 5.08 7.31 18.78
N ALA A 126 3.76 7.23 18.97
CA ALA A 126 3.06 7.70 20.16
C ALA A 126 2.09 6.61 20.66
N ALA A 127 1.43 6.82 21.79
CA ALA A 127 0.54 5.81 22.38
C ALA A 127 -0.63 5.42 21.44
N GLY A 128 -1.12 6.35 20.63
CA GLY A 128 -2.28 6.18 19.77
C GLY A 128 -1.98 5.94 18.28
N GLU A 129 -0.72 6.09 17.85
CA GLU A 129 -0.37 5.96 16.44
C GLU A 129 1.14 5.87 16.22
N ALA A 130 1.53 5.29 15.07
CA ALA A 130 2.86 5.40 14.51
C ALA A 130 2.83 6.20 13.22
N ARG A 131 3.84 7.06 12.99
CA ARG A 131 3.94 7.93 11.82
C ARG A 131 5.24 7.69 11.07
N LEU A 132 5.18 7.81 9.75
CA LEU A 132 6.35 7.86 8.89
C LEU A 132 6.15 8.93 7.82
N GLN A 133 7.20 9.69 7.54
CA GLN A 133 7.24 10.66 6.45
C GLN A 133 8.43 10.35 5.55
N ALA A 134 8.18 10.25 4.26
CA ALA A 134 9.22 10.06 3.25
C ALA A 134 9.11 11.12 2.15
N ALA A 135 10.25 11.51 1.60
CA ALA A 135 10.34 12.33 0.41
C ALA A 135 11.02 11.51 -0.69
N ASN A 136 10.40 11.44 -1.83
CA ASN A 136 10.83 10.67 -2.98
C ASN A 136 10.86 11.55 -4.23
N PHE A 137 11.50 11.06 -5.28
CA PHE A 137 11.51 11.68 -6.60
C PHE A 137 11.22 10.64 -7.67
N TRP A 138 10.53 11.08 -8.72
CA TRP A 138 10.44 10.32 -9.96
C TRP A 138 11.49 10.83 -10.91
N GLN A 139 12.28 9.93 -11.46
CA GLN A 139 13.35 10.23 -12.39
C GLN A 139 13.03 9.72 -13.78
N ALA A 140 13.24 10.57 -14.78
CA ALA A 140 13.22 10.23 -16.19
C ALA A 140 14.39 10.91 -16.89
N ASP A 141 15.09 10.20 -17.79
CA ASP A 141 16.29 10.69 -18.48
C ASP A 141 17.34 11.29 -17.50
N GLY A 142 17.51 10.67 -16.33
CA GLY A 142 18.48 11.11 -15.30
C GLY A 142 18.10 12.39 -14.54
N ARG A 143 16.89 12.94 -14.75
CA ARG A 143 16.40 14.15 -14.05
C ARG A 143 15.21 13.84 -13.17
N ASP A 144 15.10 14.54 -12.06
CA ASP A 144 13.92 14.51 -11.21
C ASP A 144 12.80 15.32 -11.88
N ILE A 145 11.67 14.68 -12.16
CA ILE A 145 10.52 15.28 -12.85
C ILE A 145 9.33 15.51 -11.92
N VAL A 146 9.20 14.71 -10.84
CA VAL A 146 8.17 14.85 -9.82
C VAL A 146 8.80 14.70 -8.46
N ARG A 147 8.43 15.58 -7.53
CA ARG A 147 8.63 15.39 -6.10
C ARG A 147 7.41 14.70 -5.52
N GLU A 148 7.65 13.65 -4.75
CA GLU A 148 6.63 12.88 -4.04
C GLU A 148 6.86 12.97 -2.55
N SER A 149 5.80 13.19 -1.79
CA SER A 149 5.80 13.07 -0.33
C SER A 149 4.82 11.98 0.09
N LEU A 150 5.26 11.11 0.99
CA LEU A 150 4.42 10.13 1.65
C LEU A 150 4.29 10.50 3.12
N ARG A 151 3.05 10.51 3.63
CA ARG A 151 2.74 10.49 5.05
C ARG A 151 1.93 9.22 5.35
N LEU A 152 2.48 8.39 6.20
CA LEU A 152 1.84 7.16 6.68
C LEU A 152 1.51 7.33 8.16
N VAL A 153 0.26 7.05 8.54
CA VAL A 153 -0.20 6.99 9.93
C VAL A 153 -0.80 5.62 10.19
N VAL A 154 -0.28 4.90 11.17
CA VAL A 154 -0.73 3.54 11.50
C VAL A 154 -1.33 3.54 12.90
N PHE A 155 -2.57 3.06 13.01
CA PHE A 155 -3.30 3.00 14.27
C PHE A 155 -3.14 1.64 14.97
N PRO A 156 -3.31 1.57 16.31
CA PRO A 156 -3.29 0.31 17.02
C PRO A 156 -4.34 -0.67 16.49
N ALA A 157 -4.01 -1.96 16.54
CA ALA A 157 -4.97 -2.99 16.20
C ALA A 157 -6.17 -2.97 17.16
N ARG A 158 -7.39 -3.06 16.60
CA ARG A 158 -8.66 -3.17 17.32
C ARG A 158 -9.53 -4.23 16.65
N ASP A 159 -10.20 -5.06 17.42
CA ASP A 159 -11.15 -6.07 16.92
C ASP A 159 -10.60 -6.90 15.73
N SER A 160 -9.38 -7.40 15.90
CA SER A 160 -8.68 -8.21 14.87
C SER A 160 -8.38 -7.47 13.55
N ALA A 161 -8.42 -6.14 13.54
CA ALA A 161 -8.09 -5.34 12.37
C ALA A 161 -7.20 -4.15 12.74
N ARG A 162 -6.51 -3.62 11.76
CA ARG A 162 -5.71 -2.41 11.83
C ARG A 162 -6.07 -1.48 10.69
N GLU A 163 -6.12 -0.20 10.99
CA GLU A 163 -6.25 0.86 9.99
C GLU A 163 -4.96 1.64 9.85
N MET A 164 -4.75 2.17 8.66
CA MET A 164 -3.70 3.12 8.38
C MET A 164 -4.15 4.13 7.33
N ASP A 165 -3.68 5.35 7.47
CA ASP A 165 -3.87 6.42 6.49
C ASP A 165 -2.58 6.56 5.66
N VAL A 166 -2.72 6.55 4.35
CA VAL A 166 -1.66 6.78 3.37
C VAL A 166 -2.00 8.06 2.64
N GLU A 167 -1.23 9.10 2.87
CA GLU A 167 -1.37 10.39 2.20
C GLU A 167 -0.19 10.57 1.24
N LEU A 168 -0.48 10.85 -0.02
CA LEU A 168 0.49 10.99 -1.09
C LEU A 168 0.33 12.38 -1.72
N THR A 169 1.43 13.11 -1.84
CA THR A 169 1.46 14.41 -2.49
C THR A 169 2.46 14.36 -3.65
N TRP A 170 2.04 14.79 -4.82
CA TRP A 170 2.91 14.90 -5.99
C TRP A 170 2.94 16.31 -6.53
N GLU A 171 4.13 16.77 -6.90
CA GLU A 171 4.37 18.08 -7.50
C GLU A 171 5.33 17.95 -8.66
N ALA A 172 4.94 18.43 -9.84
CA ALA A 172 5.82 18.48 -11.00
C ALA A 172 7.00 19.44 -10.78
N LEU A 173 8.19 19.07 -11.24
CA LEU A 173 9.42 19.85 -11.14
C LEU A 173 9.81 20.43 -12.51
N GLY A 174 9.78 21.76 -12.60
CA GLY A 174 10.25 22.50 -13.79
C GLY A 174 9.24 22.54 -14.95
N ALA A 175 8.66 21.41 -15.34
CA ALA A 175 7.68 21.33 -16.43
C ALA A 175 6.45 20.53 -16.01
N PRO A 176 5.27 20.75 -16.61
CA PRO A 176 4.09 19.93 -16.37
C PRO A 176 4.33 18.45 -16.65
N VAL A 177 3.70 17.58 -15.84
CA VAL A 177 3.77 16.12 -15.97
C VAL A 177 2.36 15.56 -16.06
N THR A 178 2.01 14.92 -17.17
CA THR A 178 0.69 14.33 -17.37
C THR A 178 0.72 12.85 -17.04
N LEU A 179 -0.21 12.43 -16.16
CA LEU A 179 -0.42 11.06 -15.75
C LEU A 179 -1.59 10.47 -16.52
N ARG A 180 -1.43 9.24 -17.02
CA ARG A 180 -2.51 8.49 -17.65
C ARG A 180 -2.52 7.06 -17.14
N GLY A 181 -3.70 6.45 -17.14
CA GLY A 181 -3.86 5.01 -16.99
C GLY A 181 -3.33 4.24 -18.20
N ALA A 182 -3.50 2.92 -18.21
CA ALA A 182 -3.10 2.11 -19.35
C ALA A 182 -3.72 2.60 -20.66
N ARG A 183 -2.93 2.60 -21.73
CA ARG A 183 -3.40 2.98 -23.07
C ARG A 183 -4.34 1.95 -23.68
N ASP A 184 -4.29 0.72 -23.18
CA ASP A 184 -5.24 -0.32 -23.58
C ASP A 184 -6.66 0.11 -23.21
N GLN A 185 -7.53 0.13 -24.20
CA GLN A 185 -8.89 0.64 -24.07
C GLN A 185 -9.76 -0.15 -23.10
N SER A 186 -9.37 -1.38 -22.77
CA SER A 186 -10.08 -2.28 -21.88
C SER A 186 -9.63 -2.20 -20.42
N LYS A 187 -8.58 -1.44 -20.08
CA LYS A 187 -7.96 -1.43 -18.76
C LYS A 187 -7.78 0.00 -18.24
N SER A 188 -7.90 0.16 -16.92
CA SER A 188 -7.80 1.46 -16.25
C SER A 188 -6.75 1.47 -15.14
N TYR A 189 -5.77 0.56 -15.16
CA TYR A 189 -4.78 0.51 -14.10
C TYR A 189 -3.84 1.73 -14.09
N GLY A 190 -3.32 2.02 -12.94
CA GLY A 190 -2.52 3.20 -12.61
C GLY A 190 -3.12 3.93 -11.41
N GLY A 191 -2.31 4.37 -10.48
CA GLY A 191 -2.74 4.96 -9.22
C GLY A 191 -2.32 4.10 -8.02
N PHE A 192 -3.17 4.00 -6.97
CA PHE A 192 -2.86 3.30 -5.73
C PHE A 192 -3.27 1.83 -5.80
N CYS A 193 -2.32 0.93 -5.61
CA CYS A 193 -2.44 -0.49 -5.92
C CYS A 193 -2.06 -1.39 -4.76
N ALA A 194 -2.70 -2.57 -4.69
CA ALA A 194 -2.33 -3.68 -3.82
C ALA A 194 -2.15 -4.96 -4.64
N ARG A 195 -1.01 -5.65 -4.47
CA ARG A 195 -0.77 -6.99 -4.98
C ARG A 195 -0.81 -7.99 -3.83
N PHE A 196 -1.69 -9.00 -3.95
CA PHE A 196 -1.94 -9.97 -2.90
C PHE A 196 -1.10 -11.24 -3.06
N ALA A 197 -0.69 -11.81 -1.92
CA ALA A 197 0.07 -13.05 -1.84
C ALA A 197 -0.71 -14.26 -2.42
N PRO A 198 -0.05 -15.37 -2.71
CA PRO A 198 -0.71 -16.63 -3.06
C PRO A 198 -1.74 -17.01 -2.00
N ARG A 199 -2.94 -17.42 -2.42
CA ARG A 199 -4.10 -17.57 -1.57
C ARG A 199 -5.15 -18.49 -2.19
N GLU A 200 -6.15 -18.84 -1.40
CA GLU A 200 -7.31 -19.63 -1.78
C GLU A 200 -8.60 -18.89 -1.45
N ASN A 201 -9.70 -19.29 -2.05
CA ASN A 201 -11.05 -18.76 -1.77
C ASN A 201 -11.14 -17.23 -1.83
N THR A 202 -10.62 -16.65 -2.90
CA THR A 202 -10.64 -15.20 -3.13
C THR A 202 -12.07 -14.69 -3.27
N VAL A 203 -12.41 -13.65 -2.51
CA VAL A 203 -13.67 -12.91 -2.60
C VAL A 203 -13.34 -11.44 -2.77
N LEU A 204 -13.69 -10.87 -3.91
CA LEU A 204 -13.66 -9.43 -4.16
C LEU A 204 -15.00 -8.81 -3.77
N ARG A 205 -14.94 -7.68 -3.05
CA ARG A 205 -16.12 -6.85 -2.77
C ARG A 205 -15.82 -5.39 -3.09
N ALA A 206 -16.82 -4.70 -3.59
CA ALA A 206 -16.80 -3.25 -3.78
C ALA A 206 -18.17 -2.66 -3.41
N ASP A 207 -18.19 -1.59 -2.64
CA ASP A 207 -19.42 -0.92 -2.15
C ASP A 207 -20.42 -1.85 -1.46
N GLY A 208 -19.96 -2.97 -0.87
CA GLY A 208 -20.79 -3.98 -0.21
C GLY A 208 -21.26 -5.12 -1.12
N GLU A 209 -21.04 -5.05 -2.42
CA GLU A 209 -21.38 -6.10 -3.39
C GLU A 209 -20.24 -7.11 -3.51
N VAL A 210 -20.57 -8.41 -3.57
CA VAL A 210 -19.63 -9.47 -3.96
C VAL A 210 -19.55 -9.50 -5.47
N LEU A 211 -18.33 -9.36 -6.00
CA LEU A 211 -18.11 -9.36 -7.43
C LEU A 211 -17.97 -10.78 -7.97
N SER A 212 -18.75 -11.11 -8.99
CA SER A 212 -18.72 -12.42 -9.66
C SER A 212 -17.64 -12.53 -10.75
N LYS A 213 -17.04 -11.43 -11.14
CA LYS A 213 -16.00 -11.32 -12.18
C LYS A 213 -15.08 -10.16 -11.92
N ASP A 214 -13.97 -10.13 -12.64
CA ASP A 214 -13.06 -8.98 -12.68
C ASP A 214 -13.78 -7.71 -13.14
N GLU A 215 -13.42 -6.56 -12.58
CA GLU A 215 -13.94 -5.25 -12.99
C GLU A 215 -12.83 -4.33 -13.49
N ASP A 216 -13.19 -3.55 -14.51
CA ASP A 216 -12.43 -2.41 -14.99
C ASP A 216 -13.34 -1.20 -15.16
N LEU A 217 -12.79 -0.01 -14.94
CA LEU A 217 -13.46 1.26 -15.25
C LEU A 217 -14.76 1.50 -14.46
N THR A 218 -15.09 0.66 -13.47
CA THR A 218 -16.28 0.84 -12.64
C THR A 218 -15.98 1.80 -11.51
N PRO A 219 -16.68 2.94 -11.39
CA PRO A 219 -16.54 3.82 -10.24
C PRO A 219 -17.04 3.13 -8.97
N ARG A 220 -16.21 3.13 -7.91
CA ARG A 220 -16.53 2.54 -6.61
C ARG A 220 -15.96 3.43 -5.50
N ARG A 221 -16.62 3.49 -4.35
CA ARG A 221 -16.15 4.25 -3.18
C ARG A 221 -15.02 3.54 -2.46
N TRP A 222 -15.04 2.19 -2.45
CA TRP A 222 -14.03 1.35 -1.84
C TRP A 222 -14.05 -0.04 -2.46
N ALA A 223 -12.94 -0.75 -2.33
CA ALA A 223 -12.86 -2.17 -2.68
C ALA A 223 -12.04 -2.95 -1.64
N GLU A 224 -12.32 -4.24 -1.52
CA GLU A 224 -11.60 -5.17 -0.66
C GLU A 224 -11.41 -6.53 -1.32
N LEU A 225 -10.34 -7.19 -0.90
CA LEU A 225 -10.09 -8.59 -1.20
C LEU A 225 -9.96 -9.36 0.12
N GLU A 226 -10.82 -10.36 0.28
CA GLU A 226 -10.78 -11.36 1.35
C GLU A 226 -10.34 -12.69 0.76
N ALA A 227 -9.49 -13.44 1.47
CA ALA A 227 -9.05 -14.76 1.04
C ALA A 227 -8.46 -15.57 2.19
N VAL A 228 -8.08 -16.81 1.91
CA VAL A 228 -7.37 -17.71 2.84
C VAL A 228 -5.88 -17.75 2.47
N TYR A 229 -5.03 -17.41 3.41
CA TYR A 229 -3.56 -17.36 3.31
C TYR A 229 -2.96 -18.38 4.27
N GLY A 230 -2.49 -19.51 3.76
CA GLY A 230 -1.92 -20.58 4.59
C GLY A 230 -2.89 -21.07 5.68
N GLY A 231 -4.16 -21.27 5.33
CA GLY A 231 -5.22 -21.72 6.23
C GLY A 231 -5.83 -20.63 7.13
N LYS A 232 -5.39 -19.37 7.04
CA LYS A 232 -5.94 -18.25 7.81
C LYS A 232 -6.67 -17.27 6.89
N ARG A 233 -7.91 -16.93 7.23
CA ARG A 233 -8.71 -15.96 6.48
C ARG A 233 -8.31 -14.54 6.85
N ALA A 234 -8.08 -13.71 5.85
CA ALA A 234 -7.71 -12.31 6.05
C ALA A 234 -8.28 -11.42 4.94
N VAL A 235 -8.40 -10.12 5.22
CA VAL A 235 -8.99 -9.12 4.32
C VAL A 235 -8.16 -7.84 4.32
N LEU A 236 -8.07 -7.21 3.15
CA LEU A 236 -7.59 -5.83 3.01
C LEU A 236 -8.61 -5.04 2.22
N ARG A 237 -8.99 -3.88 2.78
CA ARG A 237 -9.85 -2.86 2.14
C ARG A 237 -9.04 -1.60 1.88
N ILE A 238 -9.27 -1.01 0.71
CA ILE A 238 -8.78 0.32 0.36
C ILE A 238 -10.00 1.23 0.19
N THR A 239 -9.99 2.37 0.87
CA THR A 239 -11.03 3.41 0.80
C THR A 239 -10.34 4.74 0.52
N PRO A 240 -10.45 5.28 -0.70
CA PRO A 240 -10.02 6.64 -1.00
C PRO A 240 -10.82 7.67 -0.19
N ASP A 241 -10.22 8.84 0.07
CA ASP A 241 -10.96 9.97 0.67
C ASP A 241 -12.00 10.46 -0.35
N PRO A 242 -13.29 10.56 0.01
CA PRO A 242 -14.31 11.06 -0.92
C PRO A 242 -14.13 12.53 -1.31
N ALA A 243 -13.29 13.27 -0.59
CA ALA A 243 -12.94 14.66 -0.91
C ALA A 243 -11.78 14.78 -1.90
N ASP A 244 -11.08 13.66 -2.22
CA ASP A 244 -9.98 13.67 -3.16
C ASP A 244 -10.45 14.03 -4.58
N PHE A 245 -9.55 14.67 -5.31
CA PHE A 245 -9.80 14.97 -6.72
C PHE A 245 -10.03 13.67 -7.51
N GLY A 246 -11.14 13.63 -8.29
CA GLY A 246 -11.48 12.48 -9.12
C GLY A 246 -12.21 11.34 -8.41
N ALA A 247 -12.54 11.49 -7.13
CA ALA A 247 -13.39 10.51 -6.44
C ALA A 247 -14.87 10.60 -6.92
N PRO A 248 -15.63 9.47 -6.99
CA PRO A 248 -15.18 8.09 -6.75
C PRO A 248 -14.28 7.58 -7.88
N TYR A 249 -13.19 6.92 -7.51
CA TYR A 249 -12.24 6.41 -8.49
C TYR A 249 -12.80 5.25 -9.29
N GLN A 250 -12.32 5.12 -10.51
CA GLN A 250 -12.47 3.87 -11.26
C GLN A 250 -11.54 2.82 -10.68
N TRP A 251 -11.95 1.56 -10.72
CA TRP A 251 -11.19 0.48 -10.14
C TRP A 251 -10.77 -0.55 -11.17
N CYS A 252 -9.57 -1.10 -10.97
CA CYS A 252 -9.10 -2.31 -11.62
C CYS A 252 -9.05 -3.41 -10.56
N LEU A 253 -9.99 -4.36 -10.63
CA LEU A 253 -10.19 -5.42 -9.65
C LEU A 253 -10.01 -6.77 -10.33
N ARG A 254 -9.07 -7.59 -9.83
CA ARG A 254 -8.69 -8.87 -10.43
C ARG A 254 -8.69 -10.01 -9.41
N ASN A 255 -9.40 -11.07 -9.72
CA ASN A 255 -9.44 -12.26 -8.87
C ASN A 255 -8.09 -12.94 -8.68
N TYR A 256 -7.14 -12.76 -9.62
CA TYR A 256 -5.78 -13.25 -9.43
C TYR A 256 -5.03 -12.51 -8.31
N GLY A 257 -5.63 -11.47 -7.70
CA GLY A 257 -5.08 -10.76 -6.54
C GLY A 257 -4.44 -9.43 -6.87
N PHE A 258 -5.14 -8.61 -7.61
CA PHE A 258 -4.76 -7.23 -7.83
C PHE A 258 -5.97 -6.32 -7.61
N VAL A 259 -5.76 -5.27 -6.81
CA VAL A 259 -6.77 -4.26 -6.50
C VAL A 259 -6.14 -2.89 -6.67
N ALA A 260 -6.70 -2.05 -7.53
CA ALA A 260 -6.21 -0.70 -7.76
C ALA A 260 -7.34 0.33 -7.76
N ALA A 261 -7.19 1.37 -6.95
CA ALA A 261 -7.91 2.63 -7.09
C ALA A 261 -7.23 3.43 -8.21
N SER A 262 -7.81 3.38 -9.41
CA SER A 262 -7.21 3.94 -10.61
C SER A 262 -7.42 5.45 -10.67
N PHE A 263 -6.33 6.20 -10.75
CA PHE A 263 -6.31 7.64 -10.94
C PHE A 263 -5.34 8.02 -12.06
N PRO A 264 -5.67 8.91 -12.97
CA PRO A 264 -6.98 9.56 -13.16
C PRO A 264 -8.04 8.61 -13.71
N GLY A 265 -7.72 7.34 -13.88
CA GLY A 265 -8.58 6.37 -14.54
C GLY A 265 -8.68 6.65 -16.03
N LYS A 266 -9.72 6.14 -16.66
CA LYS A 266 -10.06 6.41 -18.05
C LYS A 266 -11.20 7.41 -18.09
N THR A 267 -10.88 8.66 -18.40
CA THR A 267 -11.90 9.68 -18.63
C THR A 267 -12.40 9.60 -20.09
N PRO A 268 -13.60 10.06 -20.40
CA PRO A 268 -14.09 10.14 -21.77
C PRO A 268 -13.16 10.94 -22.71
N SER A 269 -12.46 11.93 -22.17
CA SER A 269 -11.51 12.78 -22.90
C SER A 269 -10.15 12.16 -23.11
N SER A 270 -9.81 11.07 -22.46
CA SER A 270 -8.48 10.42 -22.46
C SER A 270 -7.28 11.31 -22.10
N ASP A 271 -7.53 12.54 -21.63
CA ASP A 271 -6.48 13.55 -21.48
C ASP A 271 -5.60 13.35 -20.25
N GLY A 272 -5.98 12.44 -19.36
CA GLY A 272 -5.24 12.17 -18.15
C GLY A 272 -5.39 13.29 -17.10
N PHE A 273 -4.43 13.36 -16.19
CA PHE A 273 -4.30 14.43 -15.20
C PHE A 273 -2.92 15.05 -15.29
N THR A 274 -2.85 16.38 -15.38
CA THR A 274 -1.59 17.10 -15.45
C THR A 274 -1.20 17.69 -14.10
N LEU A 275 -0.07 17.25 -13.57
CA LEU A 275 0.60 17.87 -12.45
C LEU A 275 1.27 19.15 -12.95
N GLU A 276 0.93 20.28 -12.37
CA GLU A 276 1.53 21.57 -12.68
C GLU A 276 2.60 21.92 -11.64
N PRO A 277 3.72 22.54 -12.04
CA PRO A 277 4.67 23.09 -11.08
C PRO A 277 4.00 24.09 -10.12
N GLY A 278 4.27 23.93 -8.81
CA GLY A 278 3.69 24.77 -7.77
C GLY A 278 2.23 24.48 -7.42
N LYS A 279 1.61 23.46 -8.03
CA LYS A 279 0.25 23.01 -7.69
C LYS A 279 0.27 21.51 -7.36
N PRO A 280 0.52 21.16 -6.11
CA PRO A 280 0.57 19.74 -5.70
C PRO A 280 -0.80 19.07 -5.84
N LEU A 281 -0.78 17.79 -6.18
CA LEU A 281 -1.92 16.87 -6.08
C LEU A 281 -1.79 16.08 -4.79
N ASP A 282 -2.80 16.12 -3.94
CA ASP A 282 -2.90 15.33 -2.73
C ASP A 282 -3.97 14.25 -2.91
N LEU A 283 -3.61 12.98 -2.64
CA LEU A 283 -4.54 11.86 -2.59
C LEU A 283 -4.38 11.10 -1.27
N LYS A 284 -5.50 10.67 -0.69
CA LYS A 284 -5.55 10.00 0.60
C LYS A 284 -6.30 8.68 0.52
N PHE A 285 -5.73 7.69 1.18
CA PHE A 285 -6.31 6.36 1.22
C PHE A 285 -6.33 5.85 2.66
N ARG A 286 -7.48 5.38 3.11
CA ARG A 286 -7.54 4.54 4.30
C ARG A 286 -7.43 3.09 3.89
N VAL A 287 -6.46 2.40 4.47
CA VAL A 287 -6.26 0.97 4.28
C VAL A 287 -6.60 0.26 5.60
N ARG A 288 -7.50 -0.70 5.54
CA ARG A 288 -7.86 -1.56 6.66
C ARG A 288 -7.41 -2.98 6.35
N VAL A 289 -6.58 -3.55 7.21
CA VAL A 289 -6.13 -4.94 7.14
C VAL A 289 -6.60 -5.69 8.37
N GLY A 290 -7.15 -6.89 8.22
CA GLY A 290 -7.70 -7.63 9.34
C GLY A 290 -7.74 -9.13 9.13
N ASP A 291 -7.85 -9.83 10.27
CA ASP A 291 -8.16 -11.24 10.31
C ASP A 291 -9.67 -11.39 10.13
N ALA A 292 -10.11 -12.24 9.21
CA ALA A 292 -11.52 -12.56 9.00
C ALA A 292 -11.86 -13.90 9.67
N ARG A 293 -13.12 -14.07 10.07
CA ARG A 293 -13.61 -15.28 10.74
C ARG A 293 -14.02 -16.36 9.75
#